data_bdb89537f51ca046e864b4df3a92fac1
#
_entry.id   bdb89537f51ca046e864b4df3a92fac1
#
_cell.length_a   1.000
_cell.length_b   1.000
_cell.length_c   1.000
_cell.angle_alpha   90.00
_cell.angle_beta   90.00
_cell.angle_gamma   90.00
#
_symmetry.space_group_name_H-M   'P 1'
#
loop_
_entity.id
_entity.type
_entity.pdbx_description
1 polymer ?
#
loop_
_entity_poly.entity_id
_entity_poly.type
_entity_poly.pdbx_seq_one_letter_code
_entity_poly.pdbx_strand_id
1 'polypeptide(L)'
;MPLVHRAGLGYTLNRMVKHSPARLDASFAALSDATRRGVLEQLGRSDTSISDLADKFHMTLAGMMKHVGILEAAELVTTEKVGRVRTCKLGAHRLEEETAWLEAHRRLWDARFDELDKVVEQLKRRELNNGRRK
;
A
#
# COMPACT_ATOMS: atom_id res chain seq x y z
N MET A 1 16.65 19.78 -14.23
CA MET A 1 16.55 19.49 -13.65
C MET A 1 16.60 18.94 -13.50
N PRO A 2 16.51 18.91 -13.09
CA PRO A 2 16.41 18.37 -12.48
C PRO A 2 16.15 17.82 -12.12
N LEU A 3 15.91 17.80 -11.79
CA LEU A 3 15.55 17.38 -11.14
C LEU A 3 15.48 16.67 -11.39
N VAL A 4 15.64 16.80 -11.35
CA VAL A 4 15.47 16.51 -11.25
C VAL A 4 15.34 15.92 -11.65
N HIS A 5 15.48 15.62 -11.78
CA HIS A 5 15.23 15.61 -11.84
C HIS A 5 15.20 15.36 -12.11
N ARG A 6 15.40 15.49 -12.31
CA ARG A 6 15.06 15.62 -12.09
C ARG A 6 14.57 15.23 -12.62
N ALA A 7 14.79 15.20 -12.80
CA ALA A 7 14.30 15.08 -12.75
C ALA A 7 14.10 14.86 -12.71
N GLY A 8 14.52 15.33 -12.92
CA GLY A 8 14.44 15.58 -12.47
C GLY A 8 14.29 15.62 -11.54
N LEU A 9 14.31 16.72 -11.26
CA LEU A 9 13.88 17.03 -10.07
C LEU A 9 12.88 18.01 -10.06
N GLY A 10 12.72 18.95 -11.01
CA GLY A 10 11.65 19.80 -10.97
C GLY A 10 10.38 19.09 -11.12
N TYR A 11 10.19 18.55 -12.13
CA TYR A 11 9.21 17.70 -12.13
C TYR A 11 9.42 16.82 -11.15
N THR A 12 10.59 16.68 -10.96
CA THR A 12 10.96 15.88 -9.89
C THR A 12 10.40 16.42 -8.62
N LEU A 13 10.31 17.71 -8.45
CA LEU A 13 9.70 18.27 -7.27
C LEU A 13 8.24 17.89 -7.19
N ASN A 14 7.50 18.00 -8.27
CA ASN A 14 6.14 17.56 -8.30
C ASN A 14 6.02 16.10 -8.03
N ARG A 15 6.95 15.33 -8.53
CA ARG A 15 6.97 13.94 -8.24
C ARG A 15 7.25 13.69 -6.80
N MET A 16 8.17 14.43 -6.23
CA MET A 16 8.48 14.30 -4.82
C MET A 16 7.27 14.59 -3.96
N VAL A 17 6.46 15.57 -4.35
CA VAL A 17 5.22 15.85 -3.65
C VAL A 17 4.28 14.66 -3.71
N LYS A 18 4.18 14.01 -4.87
CA LYS A 18 3.34 12.83 -5.03
C LYS A 18 3.84 11.64 -4.25
N HIS A 19 5.14 11.59 -4.03
CA HIS A 19 5.77 10.48 -3.31
C HIS A 19 6.16 10.85 -1.89
N SER A 20 5.48 11.85 -1.32
CA SER A 20 5.79 12.31 0.03
C SER A 20 5.52 11.21 1.06
N PRO A 21 6.30 11.17 2.15
CA PRO A 21 6.06 10.23 3.23
C PRO A 21 4.65 10.34 3.81
N ALA A 22 4.12 11.56 3.90
CA ALA A 22 2.77 11.77 4.43
C ALA A 22 1.72 11.05 3.59
N ARG A 23 1.87 11.04 2.28
CA ARG A 23 0.93 10.35 1.39
C ARG A 23 1.06 8.84 1.55
N LEU A 24 2.27 8.34 1.62
CA LEU A 24 2.51 6.92 1.82
C LEU A 24 1.94 6.47 3.17
N ASP A 25 2.14 7.27 4.21
CA ASP A 25 1.59 6.99 5.54
C ASP A 25 0.06 6.92 5.49
N ALA A 26 -0.57 7.86 4.79
CA ALA A 26 -2.03 7.89 4.66
C ALA A 26 -2.54 6.63 3.95
N SER A 27 -1.85 6.20 2.91
CA SER A 27 -2.24 4.99 2.18
C SER A 27 -2.12 3.75 3.05
N PHE A 28 -1.00 3.57 3.72
CA PHE A 28 -0.83 2.40 4.58
C PHE A 28 -1.80 2.43 5.75
N ALA A 29 -2.05 3.61 6.33
CA ALA A 29 -3.03 3.72 7.40
C ALA A 29 -4.43 3.33 6.91
N ALA A 30 -4.82 3.80 5.73
CA ALA A 30 -6.10 3.44 5.15
C ALA A 30 -6.21 1.94 4.91
N LEU A 31 -5.12 1.30 4.49
CA LEU A 31 -5.10 -0.13 4.21
C LEU A 31 -4.99 -1.00 5.47
N SER A 32 -4.77 -0.41 6.63
CA SER A 32 -4.58 -1.17 7.86
C SER A 32 -5.87 -1.69 8.49
N ASP A 33 -7.02 -1.36 7.91
CA ASP A 33 -8.31 -1.76 8.45
C ASP A 33 -9.02 -2.75 7.50
N ALA A 34 -9.56 -3.84 8.07
CA ALA A 34 -10.18 -4.89 7.27
C ALA A 34 -11.41 -4.39 6.50
N THR A 35 -12.22 -3.54 7.12
CA THR A 35 -13.40 -3.01 6.45
C THR A 35 -13.00 -2.16 5.25
N ARG A 36 -12.00 -1.31 5.41
CA ARG A 36 -11.54 -0.47 4.31
C ARG A 36 -10.94 -1.31 3.17
N ARG A 37 -10.20 -2.35 3.50
CA ARG A 37 -9.72 -3.28 2.46
C ARG A 37 -10.88 -3.95 1.73
N GLY A 38 -11.91 -4.34 2.49
CA GLY A 38 -13.11 -4.93 1.89
C GLY A 38 -13.85 -3.97 0.97
N VAL A 39 -13.91 -2.70 1.35
CA VAL A 39 -14.51 -1.67 0.49
C VAL A 39 -13.76 -1.56 -0.83
N LEU A 40 -12.44 -1.54 -0.78
CA LEU A 40 -11.62 -1.48 -1.99
C LEU A 40 -11.85 -2.71 -2.88
N GLU A 41 -11.96 -3.88 -2.29
CA GLU A 41 -12.26 -5.09 -3.04
C GLU A 41 -13.63 -5.00 -3.74
N GLN A 42 -14.62 -4.50 -3.03
CA GLN A 42 -15.95 -4.32 -3.61
C GLN A 42 -15.92 -3.30 -4.76
N LEU A 43 -15.22 -2.20 -4.57
CA LEU A 43 -15.11 -1.17 -5.61
C LEU A 43 -14.29 -1.65 -6.80
N GLY A 44 -13.43 -2.63 -6.60
CA GLY A 44 -12.72 -3.27 -7.70
C GLY A 44 -13.64 -4.07 -8.61
N ARG A 45 -14.83 -4.44 -8.12
CA ARG A 45 -15.83 -5.16 -8.92
C ARG A 45 -16.81 -4.22 -9.58
N SER A 46 -17.25 -3.19 -8.85
CA SER A 46 -18.21 -2.23 -9.38
C SER A 46 -18.27 -1.00 -8.49
N ASP A 47 -18.62 0.13 -9.09
CA ASP A 47 -18.92 1.33 -8.33
C ASP A 47 -20.11 1.04 -7.42
N THR A 48 -20.10 1.53 -6.20
CA THR A 48 -21.09 1.19 -5.20
C THR A 48 -21.41 2.41 -4.36
N SER A 49 -22.70 2.61 -4.04
CA SER A 49 -23.09 3.73 -3.21
C SER A 49 -22.64 3.52 -1.76
N ILE A 50 -22.48 4.61 -1.01
CA ILE A 50 -22.12 4.52 0.40
C ILE A 50 -23.17 3.74 1.17
N SER A 51 -24.45 3.94 0.86
CA SER A 51 -25.53 3.21 1.52
C SER A 51 -25.42 1.69 1.30
N ASP A 52 -25.14 1.29 0.06
CA ASP A 52 -24.98 -0.13 -0.26
C ASP A 52 -23.75 -0.71 0.40
N LEU A 53 -22.66 0.07 0.48
CA LEU A 53 -21.47 -0.37 1.22
C LEU A 53 -21.78 -0.56 2.70
N ALA A 54 -22.50 0.38 3.29
CA ALA A 54 -22.89 0.27 4.71
C ALA A 54 -23.70 -1.00 4.94
N ASP A 55 -24.68 -1.27 4.08
CA ASP A 55 -25.49 -2.47 4.19
C ASP A 55 -24.66 -3.75 4.02
N LYS A 56 -23.79 -3.75 3.04
CA LYS A 56 -22.95 -4.92 2.76
C LYS A 56 -22.05 -5.28 3.93
N PHE A 57 -21.51 -4.27 4.60
CA PHE A 57 -20.57 -4.49 5.70
C PHE A 57 -21.26 -4.41 7.06
N HIS A 58 -22.60 -4.36 7.09
CA HIS A 58 -23.39 -4.33 8.31
C HIS A 58 -22.99 -3.19 9.24
N MET A 59 -22.87 -2.00 8.68
CA MET A 59 -22.44 -0.79 9.39
C MET A 59 -23.47 0.31 9.26
N THR A 60 -23.37 1.28 10.15
CA THR A 60 -24.17 2.50 10.01
C THR A 60 -23.64 3.32 8.85
N LEU A 61 -24.50 4.15 8.28
CA LEU A 61 -24.10 5.04 7.21
C LEU A 61 -22.96 5.97 7.67
N ALA A 62 -23.08 6.50 8.88
CA ALA A 62 -22.05 7.39 9.46
C ALA A 62 -20.69 6.69 9.57
N GLY A 63 -20.71 5.43 10.03
CA GLY A 63 -19.49 4.63 10.14
C GLY A 63 -18.85 4.39 8.80
N MET A 64 -19.64 4.04 7.79
CA MET A 64 -19.14 3.82 6.44
C MET A 64 -18.62 5.12 5.83
N MET A 65 -19.28 6.23 6.06
CA MET A 65 -18.81 7.53 5.59
C MET A 65 -17.43 7.87 6.14
N LYS A 66 -17.17 7.49 7.39
CA LYS A 66 -15.84 7.68 7.98
C LYS A 66 -14.78 6.86 7.26
N HIS A 67 -15.07 5.58 7.02
CA HIS A 67 -14.13 4.71 6.30
C HIS A 67 -13.86 5.20 4.88
N VAL A 68 -14.91 5.57 4.18
CA VAL A 68 -14.77 6.10 2.82
C VAL A 68 -13.99 7.41 2.83
N GLY A 69 -14.22 8.27 3.83
CA GLY A 69 -13.47 9.52 3.97
C GLY A 69 -11.97 9.29 4.13
N ILE A 70 -11.60 8.28 4.91
CA ILE A 70 -10.19 7.93 5.11
C ILE A 70 -9.57 7.44 3.79
N LEU A 71 -10.30 6.59 3.07
CA LEU A 71 -9.86 6.10 1.76
C LEU A 71 -9.75 7.23 0.74
N GLU A 72 -10.69 8.17 0.77
CA GLU A 72 -10.70 9.30 -0.15
C GLU A 72 -9.53 10.25 0.14
N ALA A 73 -9.26 10.50 1.41
CA ALA A 73 -8.12 11.33 1.81
C ALA A 73 -6.79 10.70 1.38
N ALA A 74 -6.72 9.38 1.33
CA ALA A 74 -5.55 8.65 0.85
C ALA A 74 -5.53 8.52 -0.68
N GLU A 75 -6.51 9.10 -1.36
CA GLU A 75 -6.64 9.07 -2.82
C GLU A 75 -6.86 7.67 -3.41
N LEU A 76 -7.33 6.76 -2.59
CA LEU A 76 -7.62 5.39 -3.02
C LEU A 76 -9.04 5.26 -3.57
N VAL A 77 -9.91 6.18 -3.21
CA VAL A 77 -11.33 6.20 -3.58
C VAL A 77 -11.72 7.61 -3.95
N THR A 78 -12.62 7.75 -4.91
CA THR A 78 -13.28 9.03 -5.19
C THR A 78 -14.77 8.83 -4.96
N THR A 79 -15.46 9.92 -4.63
CA THR A 79 -16.91 9.89 -4.49
C THR A 79 -17.55 10.91 -5.39
N GLU A 80 -18.73 10.59 -5.86
CA GLU A 80 -19.50 11.48 -6.72
C GLU A 80 -20.95 11.47 -6.27
N LYS A 81 -21.51 12.64 -6.02
CA LYS A 81 -22.90 12.74 -5.62
C LYS A 81 -23.77 13.07 -6.83
N VAL A 82 -24.69 12.16 -7.13
CA VAL A 82 -25.67 12.37 -8.20
C VAL A 82 -27.04 12.32 -7.54
N GLY A 83 -27.73 13.47 -7.53
CA GLY A 83 -28.98 13.58 -6.79
C GLY A 83 -28.76 13.39 -5.31
N ARG A 84 -29.41 12.39 -4.72
CA ARG A 84 -29.26 12.07 -3.30
C ARG A 84 -28.30 10.94 -3.05
N VAL A 85 -27.75 10.35 -4.09
CA VAL A 85 -26.92 9.16 -3.98
C VAL A 85 -25.45 9.56 -4.11
N ARG A 86 -24.65 9.13 -3.15
CA ARG A 86 -23.20 9.30 -3.22
C ARG A 86 -22.60 7.97 -3.59
N THR A 87 -22.00 7.93 -4.76
CA THR A 87 -21.39 6.72 -5.31
C THR A 87 -19.87 6.77 -5.12
N CYS A 88 -19.32 5.64 -4.70
CA CYS A 88 -17.88 5.49 -4.51
C CYS A 88 -17.29 4.74 -5.69
N LYS A 89 -16.08 5.15 -6.08
CA LYS A 89 -15.32 4.55 -7.17
C LYS A 89 -13.88 4.40 -6.73
N LEU A 90 -13.16 3.47 -7.33
CA LEU A 90 -11.72 3.42 -7.13
C LEU A 90 -11.10 4.72 -7.65
N GLY A 91 -10.13 5.22 -6.92
CA GLY A 91 -9.38 6.40 -7.33
C GLY A 91 -8.40 6.05 -8.46
N ALA A 92 -7.80 7.10 -9.04
CA ALA A 92 -6.81 6.91 -10.10
C ALA A 92 -5.50 6.34 -9.57
N HIS A 93 -5.26 6.44 -8.27
CA HIS A 93 -4.04 5.93 -7.64
C HIS A 93 -4.11 4.41 -7.51
N ARG A 94 -3.19 3.72 -8.15
CA ARG A 94 -3.21 2.26 -8.24
C ARG A 94 -2.19 1.58 -7.35
N LEU A 95 -1.85 2.20 -6.25
CA LEU A 95 -0.91 1.67 -5.27
C LEU A 95 0.51 1.53 -5.83
N GLU A 96 0.88 2.35 -6.80
CA GLU A 96 2.21 2.30 -7.40
C GLU A 96 3.32 2.58 -6.40
N GLU A 97 3.13 3.63 -5.58
CA GLU A 97 4.13 4.01 -4.59
C GLU A 97 4.26 2.97 -3.50
N GLU A 98 3.13 2.48 -3.04
CA GLU A 98 3.06 1.46 -1.99
C GLU A 98 3.73 0.17 -2.47
N THR A 99 3.42 -0.23 -3.70
CA THR A 99 4.02 -1.41 -4.30
C THR A 99 5.52 -1.24 -4.46
N ALA A 100 5.96 -0.07 -4.92
CA ALA A 100 7.38 0.21 -5.07
C ALA A 100 8.12 0.15 -3.73
N TRP A 101 7.51 0.73 -2.69
CA TRP A 101 8.10 0.71 -1.36
C TRP A 101 8.22 -0.72 -0.84
N LEU A 102 7.13 -1.49 -0.94
CA LEU A 102 7.11 -2.87 -0.49
C LEU A 102 8.12 -3.73 -1.26
N GLU A 103 8.20 -3.55 -2.57
CA GLU A 103 9.12 -4.32 -3.39
C GLU A 103 10.58 -4.01 -3.06
N ALA A 104 10.90 -2.75 -2.85
CA ALA A 104 12.25 -2.35 -2.47
C ALA A 104 12.66 -2.97 -1.12
N HIS A 105 11.74 -2.95 -0.15
CA HIS A 105 12.02 -3.51 1.16
C HIS A 105 12.07 -5.03 1.14
N ARG A 106 11.24 -5.65 0.33
CA ARG A 106 11.29 -7.09 0.15
C ARG A 106 12.65 -7.53 -0.40
N ARG A 107 13.18 -6.79 -1.36
CA ARG A 107 14.51 -7.09 -1.91
C ARG A 107 15.61 -6.97 -0.87
N LEU A 108 15.52 -5.95 -0.02
CA LEU A 108 16.48 -5.79 1.07
C LEU A 108 16.42 -6.96 2.04
N TRP A 109 15.21 -7.39 2.39
CA TRP A 109 15.03 -8.53 3.28
C TRP A 109 15.54 -9.81 2.64
N ASP A 110 15.23 -10.05 1.39
CA ASP A 110 15.68 -11.23 0.67
C ASP A 110 17.21 -11.29 0.62
N ALA A 111 17.86 -10.17 0.33
CA ALA A 111 19.31 -10.09 0.29
C ALA A 111 19.90 -10.39 1.68
N ARG A 112 19.28 -9.87 2.73
CA ARG A 112 19.75 -10.10 4.09
C ARG A 112 19.61 -11.57 4.49
N PHE A 113 18.47 -12.17 4.17
CA PHE A 113 18.26 -13.60 4.47
C PHE A 113 19.19 -14.49 3.65
N ASP A 114 19.46 -14.14 2.40
CA ASP A 114 20.42 -14.88 1.59
C ASP A 114 21.82 -14.84 2.20
N GLU A 115 22.24 -13.71 2.73
CA GLU A 115 23.50 -13.59 3.44
C GLU A 115 23.53 -14.49 4.69
N LEU A 116 22.44 -14.49 5.44
CA LEU A 116 22.34 -15.34 6.63
C LEU A 116 22.40 -16.81 6.26
N ASP A 117 21.75 -17.21 5.19
CA ASP A 117 21.79 -18.58 4.70
C ASP A 117 23.22 -18.98 4.35
N LYS A 118 23.98 -18.09 3.75
CA LYS A 118 25.39 -18.37 3.45
C LYS A 118 26.23 -18.57 4.69
N VAL A 119 25.99 -17.77 5.71
CA VAL A 119 26.68 -17.89 7.00
C VAL A 119 26.36 -19.24 7.63
N VAL A 120 25.08 -19.62 7.65
CA VAL A 120 24.64 -20.89 8.20
C VAL A 120 25.30 -22.06 7.46
N GLU A 121 25.37 -21.98 6.13
CA GLU A 121 26.03 -23.00 5.31
C GLU A 121 27.52 -23.13 5.67
N GLN A 122 28.20 -22.00 5.81
CA GLN A 122 29.61 -22.01 6.21
C GLN A 122 29.82 -22.62 7.57
N LEU A 123 28.95 -22.31 8.52
CA LEU A 123 29.05 -22.88 9.86
C LEU A 123 28.82 -24.40 9.84
N LYS A 124 27.85 -24.85 9.08
CA LYS A 124 27.59 -26.28 8.91
C LYS A 124 28.80 -27.00 8.31
N ARG A 125 29.44 -26.42 7.32
CA ARG A 125 30.64 -26.99 6.71
C ARG A 125 31.78 -27.07 7.69
N ARG A 126 31.96 -26.05 8.52
CA ARG A 126 32.99 -26.05 9.55
C ARG A 126 32.74 -27.15 10.57
N GLU A 127 31.53 -27.35 10.98
CA GLU A 127 31.18 -28.42 11.90
C GLU A 127 31.45 -29.78 11.31
N LEU A 128 31.07 -30.00 10.05
CA LEU A 128 31.34 -31.25 9.36
C LEU A 128 32.84 -31.50 9.24
N ASN A 129 33.63 -30.47 8.91
CA ASN A 129 35.07 -30.61 8.80
C ASN A 129 35.72 -30.91 10.17
N ASN A 130 35.25 -30.25 11.23
CA ASN A 130 35.75 -30.49 12.56
C ASN A 130 35.39 -31.90 13.03
N GLY A 131 34.21 -32.38 12.70
CA GLY A 131 33.79 -33.73 12.99
C GLY A 131 34.63 -34.79 12.29
N ARG A 132 35.07 -34.50 11.06
CA ARG A 132 35.91 -35.43 10.30
C ARG A 132 37.32 -35.52 10.82
N ARG A 133 37.79 -34.49 11.51
CA ARG A 133 39.14 -34.51 12.08
C ARG A 133 39.23 -35.27 13.38
N LYS A 134 38.09 -35.54 13.96
CA LYS A 134 38.04 -36.36 15.18
C LYS A 134 37.91 -37.82 14.82
#